data_1ae10c8fde20f8318c28dd8aa53afde9
#
_entry.id   1ae10c8fde20f8318c28dd8aa53afde9
#
_cell.length_a   1.000
_cell.length_b   1.000
_cell.length_c   1.000
_cell.angle_alpha   90.00
_cell.angle_beta   90.00
_cell.angle_gamma   90.00
#
_symmetry.space_group_name_H-M   'P 1'
#
loop_
_entity.id
_entity.type
_entity.pdbx_description
1 polymer ?
#
loop_
_entity_poly.entity_id
_entity_poly.type
_entity_poly.pdbx_seq_one_letter_code
_entity_poly.pdbx_strand_id
1 'polypeptide(L)'
;MDSNVKIAFVGGYVIHRYRATPDRAKTDVLDCALLRDFGERYPDKLKYKTFPEEALYELRQLARHREMLVEQRKQLITADKSEDCRPIRSLAVKRSMDHIKEMLDTEIAETEKEMLKVINGHESIHHNYELVKSVDGVGLITAVELFVKTENFTKITTARQYAAYAGTAPYEKSSGKMDKGAHISKIGNRRTKTILYISAESAR
;
A
#
# COMPACT_ATOMS: atom_id res chain seq x y z
N MET A 1 8.97 20.65 17.21
CA MET A 1 9.96 19.59 17.52
C MET A 1 11.08 19.67 16.50
N ASP A 2 12.08 20.50 16.81
CA ASP A 2 13.30 20.59 15.99
C ASP A 2 14.27 19.48 16.37
N SER A 3 13.91 18.26 16.06
CA SER A 3 14.85 17.17 16.19
C SER A 3 15.51 16.94 14.82
N ASN A 4 16.74 17.42 14.69
CA ASN A 4 17.63 17.18 13.55
C ASN A 4 18.04 15.68 13.48
N VAL A 5 17.13 14.77 13.79
CA VAL A 5 17.35 13.32 13.82
C VAL A 5 17.08 12.76 12.43
N LYS A 6 18.13 12.30 11.79
CA LYS A 6 18.04 11.59 10.51
C LYS A 6 17.67 10.13 10.75
N ILE A 7 16.57 9.66 10.19
CA ILE A 7 16.09 8.27 10.31
C ILE A 7 16.38 7.53 9.01
N ALA A 8 17.12 6.42 9.11
CA ALA A 8 17.34 5.51 7.99
C ALA A 8 16.65 4.16 8.26
N PHE A 9 16.07 3.56 7.23
CA PHE A 9 15.51 2.22 7.30
C PHE A 9 16.38 1.24 6.52
N VAL A 10 16.77 0.17 7.19
CA VAL A 10 17.49 -0.94 6.56
C VAL A 10 16.54 -2.13 6.46
N GLY A 11 16.39 -2.69 5.27
CA GLY A 11 15.51 -3.83 5.05
C GLY A 11 15.96 -5.06 5.85
N GLY A 12 15.02 -5.77 6.50
CA GLY A 12 15.33 -6.95 7.29
C GLY A 12 16.13 -8.03 6.54
N TYR A 13 15.90 -8.17 5.22
CA TYR A 13 16.68 -9.07 4.37
C TYR A 13 18.17 -8.67 4.27
N VAL A 14 18.46 -7.36 4.22
CA VAL A 14 19.83 -6.83 4.15
C VAL A 14 20.56 -7.14 5.44
N ILE A 15 19.93 -6.89 6.58
CA ILE A 15 20.49 -7.17 7.90
C ILE A 15 20.65 -8.68 8.13
N HIS A 16 19.69 -9.48 7.68
CA HIS A 16 19.80 -10.94 7.76
C HIS A 16 21.01 -11.47 6.98
N ARG A 17 21.28 -10.94 5.78
CA ARG A 17 22.48 -11.30 5.00
C ARG A 17 23.77 -10.75 5.58
N TYR A 18 23.70 -9.60 6.24
CA TYR A 18 24.86 -9.00 6.92
C TYR A 18 25.27 -9.80 8.16
N ARG A 19 24.33 -10.48 8.80
CA ARG A 19 24.57 -11.36 9.94
C ARG A 19 25.33 -12.61 9.50
N ALA A 20 26.67 -12.48 9.45
CA ALA A 20 27.56 -13.51 8.91
C ALA A 20 27.76 -14.74 9.83
N THR A 21 27.18 -14.77 11.04
CA THR A 21 27.38 -15.85 12.00
C THR A 21 26.14 -16.74 12.10
N PRO A 22 26.33 -18.08 12.22
CA PRO A 22 25.25 -19.04 12.41
C PRO A 22 24.57 -18.98 13.79
N ASP A 23 24.90 -17.97 14.58
CA ASP A 23 24.36 -17.78 15.91
C ASP A 23 22.86 -17.52 15.82
N ARG A 24 22.06 -18.47 16.31
CA ARG A 24 20.60 -18.45 16.25
C ARG A 24 19.94 -17.59 17.32
N ALA A 25 20.72 -17.01 18.25
CA ALA A 25 20.20 -16.14 19.27
C ALA A 25 19.63 -14.87 18.61
N LYS A 26 18.33 -14.66 18.76
CA LYS A 26 17.61 -13.47 18.27
C LYS A 26 17.11 -12.72 19.49
N THR A 27 17.74 -11.58 19.77
CA THR A 27 17.33 -10.64 20.79
C THR A 27 17.36 -9.22 20.23
N ASP A 28 16.49 -8.35 20.72
CA ASP A 28 16.44 -6.97 20.28
C ASP A 28 17.77 -6.22 20.50
N VAL A 29 18.49 -6.58 21.57
CA VAL A 29 19.81 -6.00 21.88
C VAL A 29 20.85 -6.37 20.79
N LEU A 30 20.87 -7.61 20.36
CA LEU A 30 21.76 -8.06 19.27
C LEU A 30 21.38 -7.44 17.93
N ASP A 31 20.11 -7.30 17.65
CA ASP A 31 19.62 -6.64 16.43
C ASP A 31 19.96 -5.16 16.43
N CYS A 32 19.86 -4.45 17.57
CA CYS A 32 20.33 -3.06 17.72
C CYS A 32 21.83 -2.91 17.50
N ALA A 33 22.64 -3.79 18.09
CA ALA A 33 24.09 -3.78 17.90
C ALA A 33 24.47 -4.02 16.44
N LEU A 34 23.78 -4.95 15.77
CA LEU A 34 24.00 -5.28 14.36
C LEU A 34 23.61 -4.12 13.43
N LEU A 35 22.49 -3.45 13.72
CA LEU A 35 22.06 -2.26 12.97
C LEU A 35 23.06 -1.10 13.12
N ARG A 36 23.59 -0.90 14.32
CA ARG A 36 24.62 0.11 14.57
C ARG A 36 25.91 -0.20 13.79
N ASP A 37 26.43 -1.43 13.91
CA ASP A 37 27.63 -1.86 13.19
C ASP A 37 27.45 -1.74 11.66
N PHE A 38 26.28 -2.11 11.14
CA PHE A 38 25.94 -1.94 9.72
C PHE A 38 25.97 -0.46 9.31
N GLY A 39 25.38 0.42 10.12
CA GLY A 39 25.31 1.86 9.86
C GLY A 39 26.68 2.52 9.87
N GLU A 40 27.55 2.13 10.80
CA GLU A 40 28.92 2.62 10.89
C GLU A 40 29.79 2.16 9.71
N ARG A 41 29.64 0.90 9.27
CA ARG A 41 30.46 0.33 8.17
C ARG A 41 29.97 0.72 6.78
N TYR A 42 28.67 0.96 6.61
CA TYR A 42 28.06 1.23 5.30
C TYR A 42 27.20 2.48 5.30
N PRO A 43 27.75 3.66 5.63
CA PRO A 43 26.98 4.91 5.66
C PRO A 43 26.41 5.28 4.28
N ASP A 44 27.08 4.88 3.21
CA ASP A 44 26.66 5.05 1.81
C ASP A 44 25.43 4.24 1.44
N LYS A 45 25.15 3.16 2.17
CA LYS A 45 23.97 2.29 1.96
C LYS A 45 22.76 2.73 2.78
N LEU A 46 22.93 3.70 3.68
CA LEU A 46 21.84 4.24 4.49
C LEU A 46 20.97 5.17 3.64
N LYS A 47 19.74 4.77 3.43
CA LYS A 47 18.73 5.63 2.79
C LYS A 47 17.97 6.36 3.88
N TYR A 48 18.30 7.62 4.08
CA TYR A 48 17.57 8.47 5.02
C TYR A 48 16.17 8.74 4.48
N LYS A 49 15.20 8.60 5.38
CA LYS A 49 13.80 8.85 5.03
C LYS A 49 13.55 10.36 5.10
N THR A 50 13.14 10.92 3.99
CA THR A 50 12.44 12.20 3.95
C THR A 50 10.96 11.93 4.25
N PHE A 51 10.37 12.73 5.14
CA PHE A 51 8.92 12.65 5.34
C PHE A 51 8.23 13.18 4.08
N PRO A 52 7.22 12.48 3.56
CA PRO A 52 6.41 13.02 2.48
C PRO A 52 5.68 14.29 2.94
N GLU A 53 5.24 15.10 2.00
CA GLU A 53 4.36 16.23 2.24
C GLU A 53 3.20 15.81 3.15
N GLU A 54 2.79 16.68 4.07
CA GLU A 54 1.77 16.39 5.08
C GLU A 54 0.47 15.86 4.47
N ALA A 55 0.03 16.48 3.37
CA ALA A 55 -1.15 16.03 2.64
C ALA A 55 -1.04 14.59 2.11
N LEU A 56 0.13 14.20 1.60
CA LEU A 56 0.35 12.82 1.14
C LEU A 56 0.40 11.83 2.31
N TYR A 57 0.86 12.28 3.46
CA TYR A 57 0.84 11.47 4.68
C TYR A 57 -0.59 11.27 5.17
N GLU A 58 -1.41 12.32 5.16
CA GLU A 58 -2.83 12.27 5.50
C GLU A 58 -3.60 11.37 4.53
N LEU A 59 -3.43 11.55 3.22
CA LEU A 59 -4.02 10.65 2.21
C LEU A 59 -3.64 9.20 2.43
N ARG A 60 -2.40 8.93 2.85
CA ARG A 60 -1.96 7.57 3.19
C ARG A 60 -2.71 7.00 4.39
N GLN A 61 -2.96 7.82 5.41
CA GLN A 61 -3.71 7.38 6.59
C GLN A 61 -5.17 7.10 6.23
N LEU A 62 -5.83 8.03 5.51
CA LEU A 62 -7.20 7.88 5.04
C LEU A 62 -7.36 6.63 4.15
N ALA A 63 -6.42 6.39 3.23
CA ALA A 63 -6.45 5.21 2.37
C ALA A 63 -6.36 3.89 3.15
N ARG A 64 -5.52 3.84 4.19
CA ARG A 64 -5.42 2.67 5.08
C ARG A 64 -6.67 2.48 5.93
N HIS A 65 -7.22 3.56 6.45
CA HIS A 65 -8.45 3.53 7.23
C HIS A 65 -9.62 3.00 6.40
N ARG A 66 -9.80 3.56 5.20
CA ARG A 66 -10.81 3.07 4.26
C ARG A 66 -10.65 1.58 3.94
N GLU A 67 -9.43 1.13 3.70
CA GLU A 67 -9.16 -0.29 3.44
C GLU A 67 -9.59 -1.18 4.60
N MET A 68 -9.30 -0.76 5.82
CA MET A 68 -9.72 -1.47 7.04
C MET A 68 -11.26 -1.56 7.12
N LEU A 69 -11.97 -0.45 6.87
CA LEU A 69 -13.44 -0.42 6.88
C LEU A 69 -14.02 -1.35 5.79
N VAL A 70 -13.48 -1.32 4.58
CA VAL A 70 -13.92 -2.20 3.47
C VAL A 70 -13.67 -3.67 3.81
N GLU A 71 -12.54 -4.01 4.43
CA GLU A 71 -12.29 -5.40 4.83
C GLU A 71 -13.21 -5.86 5.95
N GLN A 72 -13.50 -5.02 6.95
CA GLN A 72 -14.49 -5.32 7.99
C GLN A 72 -15.88 -5.53 7.40
N ARG A 73 -16.29 -4.67 6.46
CA ARG A 73 -17.56 -4.83 5.74
C ARG A 73 -17.63 -6.16 4.99
N LYS A 74 -16.58 -6.54 4.31
CA LYS A 74 -16.48 -7.80 3.57
C LYS A 74 -16.57 -9.01 4.51
N GLN A 75 -15.90 -8.96 5.65
CA GLN A 75 -15.97 -10.01 6.68
C GLN A 75 -17.39 -10.16 7.20
N LEU A 76 -18.07 -9.03 7.47
CA LEU A 76 -19.46 -9.03 7.94
C LEU A 76 -20.42 -9.60 6.89
N ILE A 77 -20.25 -9.25 5.61
CA ILE A 77 -21.05 -9.84 4.51
C ILE A 77 -20.83 -11.36 4.41
N THR A 78 -19.59 -11.81 4.59
CA THR A 78 -19.27 -13.24 4.54
C THR A 78 -19.88 -13.99 5.72
N ALA A 79 -19.82 -13.40 6.91
CA ALA A 79 -20.47 -13.95 8.11
C ALA A 79 -22.00 -14.02 7.93
N ASP A 80 -22.60 -12.96 7.41
CA ASP A 80 -24.05 -12.88 7.16
C ASP A 80 -24.54 -13.97 6.19
N LYS A 81 -23.81 -14.17 5.09
CA LYS A 81 -24.09 -15.28 4.15
C LYS A 81 -23.98 -16.67 4.80
N SER A 82 -23.03 -16.83 5.74
CA SER A 82 -22.89 -18.08 6.49
C SER A 82 -24.09 -18.31 7.43
N GLU A 83 -24.65 -17.26 8.02
CA GLU A 83 -25.86 -17.34 8.85
C GLU A 83 -27.11 -17.70 8.03
N ASP A 84 -27.20 -17.29 6.76
CA ASP A 84 -28.31 -17.65 5.87
C ASP A 84 -28.38 -19.16 5.58
N CYS A 85 -27.30 -19.90 5.75
CA CYS A 85 -27.25 -21.35 5.60
C CYS A 85 -27.77 -22.10 6.84
N ARG A 86 -28.08 -21.42 7.94
CA ARG A 86 -28.56 -22.06 9.17
C ARG A 86 -30.05 -22.31 9.13
N PRO A 87 -30.55 -23.43 9.73
CA PRO A 87 -31.97 -23.75 9.75
C PRO A 87 -32.84 -22.72 10.48
N ILE A 88 -32.26 -22.05 11.47
CA ILE A 88 -32.91 -21.01 12.27
C ILE A 88 -31.99 -19.82 12.38
N ARG A 89 -32.47 -18.66 11.98
CA ARG A 89 -31.73 -17.40 12.06
C ARG A 89 -32.41 -16.43 13.04
N SER A 90 -31.65 -15.87 13.98
CA SER A 90 -32.16 -14.85 14.87
C SER A 90 -32.35 -13.52 14.13
N LEU A 91 -33.61 -13.01 14.19
CA LEU A 91 -33.91 -11.67 13.61
C LEU A 91 -33.14 -10.54 14.30
N ALA A 92 -32.83 -10.68 15.59
CA ALA A 92 -32.04 -9.68 16.32
C ALA A 92 -30.60 -9.62 15.77
N VAL A 93 -29.98 -10.78 15.50
CA VAL A 93 -28.64 -10.87 14.89
C VAL A 93 -28.64 -10.26 13.50
N LYS A 94 -29.64 -10.57 12.66
CA LYS A 94 -29.76 -10.00 11.32
C LYS A 94 -29.85 -8.47 11.37
N ARG A 95 -30.75 -7.90 12.19
CA ARG A 95 -30.87 -6.43 12.32
C ARG A 95 -29.56 -5.79 12.77
N SER A 96 -28.87 -6.41 13.73
CA SER A 96 -27.57 -5.90 14.20
C SER A 96 -26.52 -5.90 13.09
N MET A 97 -26.43 -6.98 12.32
CA MET A 97 -25.49 -7.08 11.18
C MET A 97 -25.81 -6.04 10.08
N ASP A 98 -27.09 -5.85 9.77
CA ASP A 98 -27.52 -4.86 8.76
C ASP A 98 -27.18 -3.44 9.22
N HIS A 99 -27.43 -3.10 10.48
CA HIS A 99 -27.07 -1.81 11.05
C HIS A 99 -25.54 -1.55 11.01
N ILE A 100 -24.73 -2.55 11.36
CA ILE A 100 -23.26 -2.39 11.29
C ILE A 100 -22.80 -2.20 9.85
N LYS A 101 -23.40 -2.90 8.86
CA LYS A 101 -23.10 -2.70 7.43
C LYS A 101 -23.38 -1.25 7.00
N GLU A 102 -24.57 -0.71 7.36
CA GLU A 102 -24.94 0.67 7.05
C GLU A 102 -23.97 1.70 7.67
N MET A 103 -23.56 1.47 8.92
CA MET A 103 -22.54 2.30 9.56
C MET A 103 -21.21 2.26 8.80
N LEU A 104 -20.74 1.06 8.42
CA LEU A 104 -19.50 0.91 7.67
C LEU A 104 -19.58 1.58 6.29
N ASP A 105 -20.72 1.50 5.60
CA ASP A 105 -20.94 2.17 4.31
C ASP A 105 -20.89 3.69 4.46
N THR A 106 -21.47 4.22 5.53
CA THR A 106 -21.42 5.65 5.85
C THR A 106 -19.98 6.10 6.13
N GLU A 107 -19.24 5.39 6.98
CA GLU A 107 -17.86 5.72 7.33
C GLU A 107 -16.90 5.63 6.12
N ILE A 108 -17.12 4.67 5.22
CA ILE A 108 -16.36 4.56 3.97
C ILE A 108 -16.61 5.81 3.11
N ALA A 109 -17.88 6.23 2.95
CA ALA A 109 -18.24 7.40 2.15
C ALA A 109 -17.68 8.71 2.76
N GLU A 110 -17.73 8.86 4.09
CA GLU A 110 -17.14 10.03 4.76
C GLU A 110 -15.61 10.05 4.61
N THR A 111 -14.95 8.90 4.75
CA THR A 111 -13.50 8.80 4.52
C THR A 111 -13.12 9.21 3.09
N GLU A 112 -13.91 8.82 2.09
CA GLU A 112 -13.70 9.21 0.70
C GLU A 112 -13.91 10.73 0.48
N LYS A 113 -14.87 11.34 1.16
CA LYS A 113 -15.06 12.79 1.14
C LYS A 113 -13.87 13.54 1.75
N GLU A 114 -13.32 13.02 2.86
CA GLU A 114 -12.13 13.63 3.46
C GLU A 114 -10.91 13.51 2.52
N MET A 115 -10.73 12.39 1.81
CA MET A 115 -9.68 12.28 0.79
C MET A 115 -9.83 13.37 -0.28
N LEU A 116 -11.06 13.64 -0.76
CA LEU A 116 -11.32 14.69 -1.74
C LEU A 116 -11.04 16.08 -1.18
N LYS A 117 -11.34 16.35 0.09
CA LYS A 117 -10.99 17.63 0.73
C LYS A 117 -9.48 17.84 0.77
N VAL A 118 -8.72 16.83 1.16
CA VAL A 118 -7.25 16.91 1.16
C VAL A 118 -6.70 17.16 -0.24
N ILE A 119 -7.20 16.45 -1.25
CA ILE A 119 -6.82 16.65 -2.66
C ILE A 119 -7.11 18.08 -3.10
N ASN A 120 -8.32 18.59 -2.84
CA ASN A 120 -8.75 19.92 -3.26
C ASN A 120 -8.04 21.04 -2.50
N GLY A 121 -7.56 20.78 -1.28
CA GLY A 121 -6.80 21.72 -0.47
C GLY A 121 -5.36 21.95 -0.93
N HIS A 122 -4.83 21.15 -1.87
CA HIS A 122 -3.44 21.21 -2.31
C HIS A 122 -3.35 21.28 -3.83
N GLU A 123 -2.98 22.45 -4.35
CA GLU A 123 -2.99 22.76 -5.78
C GLU A 123 -2.24 21.72 -6.65
N SER A 124 -1.05 21.32 -6.24
CA SER A 124 -0.24 20.33 -6.98
C SER A 124 -0.90 18.95 -7.04
N ILE A 125 -1.54 18.51 -5.95
CA ILE A 125 -2.23 17.22 -5.88
C ILE A 125 -3.54 17.30 -6.67
N HIS A 126 -4.28 18.40 -6.54
CA HIS A 126 -5.52 18.64 -7.27
C HIS A 126 -5.29 18.64 -8.79
N HIS A 127 -4.28 19.38 -9.27
CA HIS A 127 -3.94 19.40 -10.69
C HIS A 127 -3.65 17.97 -11.22
N ASN A 128 -2.83 17.22 -10.51
CA ASN A 128 -2.52 15.84 -10.88
C ASN A 128 -3.74 14.93 -10.78
N TYR A 129 -4.66 15.19 -9.83
CA TYR A 129 -5.90 14.43 -9.68
C TYR A 129 -6.80 14.58 -10.91
N GLU A 130 -6.99 15.81 -11.41
CA GLU A 130 -7.81 16.04 -12.61
C GLU A 130 -7.18 15.36 -13.85
N LEU A 131 -5.84 15.37 -13.99
CA LEU A 131 -5.16 14.67 -15.05
C LEU A 131 -5.34 13.14 -14.95
N VAL A 132 -5.19 12.58 -13.78
CA VAL A 132 -5.30 11.12 -13.56
C VAL A 132 -6.75 10.66 -13.72
N LYS A 133 -7.71 11.45 -13.24
CA LYS A 133 -9.14 11.18 -13.35
C LYS A 133 -9.66 11.22 -14.79
N SER A 134 -8.99 11.94 -15.69
CA SER A 134 -9.36 11.98 -17.12
C SER A 134 -9.13 10.63 -17.83
N VAL A 135 -8.42 9.70 -17.20
CA VAL A 135 -8.18 8.35 -17.73
C VAL A 135 -9.35 7.45 -17.36
N ASP A 136 -9.96 6.82 -18.37
CA ASP A 136 -11.07 5.89 -18.16
C ASP A 136 -10.70 4.77 -17.17
N GLY A 137 -11.63 4.44 -16.27
CA GLY A 137 -11.42 3.42 -15.23
C GLY A 137 -10.60 3.88 -14.03
N VAL A 138 -10.08 5.11 -14.02
CA VAL A 138 -9.32 5.65 -12.89
C VAL A 138 -10.22 6.51 -12.01
N GLY A 139 -10.60 5.96 -10.85
CA GLY A 139 -11.38 6.65 -9.82
C GLY A 139 -10.52 7.21 -8.68
N LEU A 140 -11.18 7.80 -7.68
CA LEU A 140 -10.54 8.37 -6.49
C LEU A 140 -9.51 7.43 -5.84
N ILE A 141 -9.89 6.17 -5.63
CA ILE A 141 -9.04 5.22 -4.91
C ILE A 141 -7.76 4.90 -5.69
N THR A 142 -7.86 4.77 -7.01
CA THR A 142 -6.70 4.56 -7.87
C THR A 142 -5.78 5.78 -7.88
N ALA A 143 -6.36 6.99 -7.95
CA ALA A 143 -5.61 8.24 -7.89
C ALA A 143 -4.87 8.39 -6.55
N VAL A 144 -5.54 8.17 -5.42
CA VAL A 144 -4.92 8.23 -4.09
C VAL A 144 -3.81 7.20 -3.95
N GLU A 145 -3.99 5.96 -4.44
CA GLU A 145 -2.93 4.95 -4.44
C GLU A 145 -1.72 5.40 -5.26
N LEU A 146 -1.94 6.00 -6.45
CA LEU A 146 -0.87 6.57 -7.27
C LEU A 146 -0.11 7.64 -6.48
N PHE A 147 -0.79 8.65 -5.93
CA PHE A 147 -0.15 9.77 -5.20
C PHE A 147 0.65 9.29 -4.00
N VAL A 148 0.07 8.40 -3.20
CA VAL A 148 0.73 7.88 -2.00
C VAL A 148 1.97 7.04 -2.34
N LYS A 149 1.95 6.25 -3.43
CA LYS A 149 3.08 5.37 -3.78
C LYS A 149 4.16 6.07 -4.58
N THR A 150 3.79 7.05 -5.38
CA THR A 150 4.73 7.82 -6.20
C THR A 150 5.23 9.09 -5.49
N GLU A 151 4.69 9.41 -4.31
CA GLU A 151 4.88 10.70 -3.64
C GLU A 151 4.55 11.85 -4.59
N ASN A 152 3.31 11.83 -5.12
CA ASN A 152 2.82 12.76 -6.13
C ASN A 152 3.75 12.86 -7.36
N PHE A 153 4.20 11.70 -7.86
CA PHE A 153 5.09 11.53 -9.03
C PHE A 153 6.53 12.07 -8.83
N THR A 154 6.94 12.38 -7.60
CA THR A 154 8.31 12.81 -7.32
C THR A 154 9.28 11.65 -7.13
N LYS A 155 8.85 10.55 -6.54
CA LYS A 155 9.68 9.38 -6.24
C LYS A 155 9.70 8.34 -7.36
N ILE A 156 8.55 8.08 -7.94
CA ILE A 156 8.36 7.20 -9.09
C ILE A 156 7.84 8.07 -10.22
N THR A 157 8.70 8.38 -11.18
CA THR A 157 8.44 9.39 -12.23
C THR A 157 8.05 8.79 -13.57
N THR A 158 8.24 7.47 -13.76
CA THR A 158 7.96 6.80 -15.03
C THR A 158 7.00 5.63 -14.87
N ALA A 159 6.18 5.39 -15.90
CA ALA A 159 5.26 4.25 -15.95
C ALA A 159 5.98 2.91 -15.78
N ARG A 160 7.20 2.76 -16.33
CA ARG A 160 8.03 1.55 -16.19
C ARG A 160 8.43 1.29 -14.75
N GLN A 161 8.85 2.33 -14.02
CA GLN A 161 9.17 2.22 -12.60
C GLN A 161 7.95 1.82 -11.77
N TYR A 162 6.78 2.41 -12.08
CA TYR A 162 5.53 2.08 -11.39
C TYR A 162 5.06 0.66 -11.69
N ALA A 163 5.17 0.20 -12.94
CA ALA A 163 4.86 -1.17 -13.33
C ALA A 163 5.79 -2.18 -12.62
N ALA A 164 7.07 -1.86 -12.48
CA ALA A 164 8.01 -2.67 -11.72
C ALA A 164 7.65 -2.72 -10.23
N TYR A 165 7.30 -1.57 -9.63
CA TYR A 165 6.84 -1.48 -8.24
C TYR A 165 5.54 -2.29 -8.00
N ALA A 166 4.58 -2.20 -8.91
CA ALA A 166 3.33 -2.96 -8.85
C ALA A 166 3.51 -4.46 -9.12
N GLY A 167 4.66 -4.86 -9.70
CA GLY A 167 4.90 -6.25 -10.11
C GLY A 167 4.11 -6.66 -11.35
N THR A 168 3.81 -5.69 -12.25
CA THR A 168 3.14 -5.92 -13.54
C THR A 168 4.11 -5.90 -14.71
N ALA A 169 5.33 -5.37 -14.52
CA ALA A 169 6.35 -5.36 -15.54
C ALA A 169 6.86 -6.79 -15.82
N PRO A 170 6.95 -7.21 -17.09
CA PRO A 170 7.59 -8.45 -17.44
C PRO A 170 9.12 -8.32 -17.29
N TYR A 171 9.76 -9.36 -16.74
CA TYR A 171 11.20 -9.48 -16.66
C TYR A 171 11.64 -10.67 -17.49
N GLU A 172 12.64 -10.48 -18.32
CA GLU A 172 13.30 -11.57 -19.02
C GLU A 172 14.10 -12.42 -18.05
N LYS A 173 13.95 -13.72 -18.15
CA LYS A 173 14.70 -14.70 -17.36
C LYS A 173 15.50 -15.59 -18.32
N SER A 174 16.62 -15.04 -18.79
CA SER A 174 17.58 -15.77 -19.59
C SER A 174 18.75 -16.24 -18.72
N SER A 175 19.18 -17.47 -18.88
CA SER A 175 20.38 -18.03 -18.27
C SER A 175 21.08 -18.93 -19.30
N GLY A 176 22.18 -18.44 -19.85
CA GLY A 176 22.95 -19.16 -20.87
C GLY A 176 22.13 -19.46 -22.13
N LYS A 177 22.05 -20.76 -22.50
CA LYS A 177 21.30 -21.21 -23.69
C LYS A 177 19.78 -21.39 -23.48
N MET A 178 19.27 -21.19 -22.24
CA MET A 178 17.85 -21.34 -21.92
C MET A 178 17.18 -19.96 -21.86
N ASP A 179 16.39 -19.65 -22.86
CA ASP A 179 15.42 -18.56 -22.83
C ASP A 179 14.10 -19.09 -22.24
N LYS A 180 13.72 -18.60 -21.06
CA LYS A 180 12.46 -18.97 -20.37
C LYS A 180 11.34 -17.99 -20.65
N GLY A 181 11.54 -17.05 -21.56
CA GLY A 181 10.59 -16.00 -21.87
C GLY A 181 10.44 -14.97 -20.74
N ALA A 182 9.56 -14.00 -20.96
CA ALA A 182 9.27 -12.96 -20.00
C ALA A 182 8.29 -13.44 -18.92
N HIS A 183 8.65 -13.26 -17.66
CA HIS A 183 7.82 -13.61 -16.50
C HIS A 183 7.52 -12.39 -15.65
N ILE A 184 6.30 -12.31 -15.13
CA ILE A 184 5.91 -11.30 -14.14
C ILE A 184 6.54 -11.66 -12.79
N SER A 185 7.19 -10.67 -12.16
CA SER A 185 7.76 -10.85 -10.84
C SER A 185 6.67 -11.13 -9.80
N LYS A 186 6.94 -12.10 -8.91
CA LYS A 186 6.10 -12.31 -7.71
C LYS A 186 6.42 -11.27 -6.61
N ILE A 187 7.52 -10.53 -6.76
CA ILE A 187 7.93 -9.45 -5.88
C ILE A 187 7.31 -8.17 -6.42
N GLY A 188 6.24 -7.73 -5.81
CA GLY A 188 5.53 -6.50 -6.18
C GLY A 188 4.49 -6.14 -5.14
N ASN A 189 3.99 -4.91 -5.19
CA ASN A 189 2.93 -4.50 -4.29
C ASN A 189 1.60 -5.11 -4.74
N ARG A 190 1.15 -6.15 -4.03
CA ARG A 190 -0.07 -6.89 -4.36
C ARG A 190 -1.32 -5.99 -4.41
N ARG A 191 -1.42 -5.02 -3.49
CA ARG A 191 -2.54 -4.08 -3.44
C ARG A 191 -2.56 -3.18 -4.67
N THR A 192 -1.43 -2.52 -4.97
CA THR A 192 -1.29 -1.66 -6.16
C THR A 192 -1.63 -2.44 -7.43
N LYS A 193 -1.14 -3.68 -7.56
CA LYS A 193 -1.46 -4.57 -8.68
C LYS A 193 -2.97 -4.83 -8.79
N THR A 194 -3.64 -5.12 -7.68
CA THR A 194 -5.10 -5.37 -7.66
C THR A 194 -5.87 -4.13 -8.07
N ILE A 195 -5.52 -2.95 -7.56
CA ILE A 195 -6.18 -1.68 -7.90
C ILE A 195 -6.02 -1.37 -9.39
N LEU A 196 -4.81 -1.52 -9.95
CA LEU A 196 -4.57 -1.32 -11.38
C LEU A 196 -5.36 -2.31 -12.25
N TYR A 197 -5.48 -3.56 -11.82
CA TYR A 197 -6.29 -4.55 -12.53
C TYR A 197 -7.77 -4.16 -12.56
N ILE A 198 -8.33 -3.77 -11.41
CA ILE A 198 -9.73 -3.32 -11.32
C ILE A 198 -9.95 -2.08 -12.19
N SER A 199 -9.02 -1.11 -12.18
CA SER A 199 -9.11 0.08 -13.03
C SER A 199 -9.09 -0.27 -14.52
N ALA A 200 -8.22 -1.19 -14.93
CA ALA A 200 -8.16 -1.66 -16.32
C ALA A 200 -9.43 -2.41 -16.76
N GLU A 201 -10.03 -3.20 -15.86
CA GLU A 201 -11.32 -3.87 -16.13
C GLU A 201 -12.47 -2.84 -16.25
N SER A 202 -12.44 -1.77 -15.43
CA SER A 202 -13.45 -0.71 -15.48
C SER A 202 -13.36 0.17 -16.73
N ALA A 203 -12.17 0.24 -17.36
CA ALA A 203 -11.93 0.98 -18.60
C ALA A 203 -12.30 0.20 -19.88
N ARG A 204 -12.69 -1.06 -19.75
CA ARG A 204 -13.02 -1.98 -20.85
C ARG A 204 -14.48 -1.89 -21.27
#